data_f11830b192c98945dab8e352f1128d31
#
_entry.id   f11830b192c98945dab8e352f1128d31
#
_cell.length_a   1.000
_cell.length_b   1.000
_cell.length_c   1.000
_cell.angle_alpha   90.00
_cell.angle_beta   90.00
_cell.angle_gamma   90.00
#
_symmetry.space_group_name_H-M   'P 1'
#
loop_
_entity.id
_entity.type
_entity.pdbx_description
1 polymer ?
#
loop_
_entity_poly.entity_id
_entity_poly.type
_entity_poly.pdbx_seq_one_letter_code
_entity_poly.pdbx_strand_id
1 'polypeptide(L)'
;MLKKIETGLQDCYIVKPSVFGDDRGYFSPFFIEEDMDKNGLLFDGVIQCNRSKSAKGVVRGLHFQKNPKCQTKLVEVIQGAAIDVVVDIRYGSPTFGKHVAVLLKPYDSKDEESGRQLYVPRGFAHGFVSLEDNTIFQYLIDNDYAPDMEGGILWNDPDLGIDWDGMFHKYGIDKPLTSEKDGKHLTLKKSPKYFEY
;
A
#
# COMPACT_ATOMS: atom_id res chain seq x y z
N MET A 1 0.80 20.99 -7.09
CA MET A 1 1.96 20.50 -6.27
C MET A 1 1.45 19.47 -5.27
N LEU A 2 2.05 18.29 -5.19
CA LEU A 2 1.75 17.29 -4.17
C LEU A 2 2.46 17.62 -2.84
N LYS A 3 1.97 17.06 -1.72
CA LYS A 3 2.64 17.10 -0.41
C LYS A 3 3.13 15.68 -0.07
N LYS A 4 4.44 15.55 0.15
CA LYS A 4 5.09 14.32 0.62
C LYS A 4 5.18 14.34 2.14
N ILE A 5 4.80 13.23 2.80
CA ILE A 5 4.79 13.09 4.26
C ILE A 5 5.53 11.79 4.62
N GLU A 6 6.43 11.87 5.57
CA GLU A 6 7.21 10.73 6.07
C GLU A 6 6.29 9.69 6.76
N THR A 7 6.56 8.41 6.51
CA THR A 7 5.88 7.30 7.20
C THR A 7 6.68 6.74 8.38
N GLY A 8 7.96 7.08 8.45
CA GLY A 8 8.92 6.44 9.35
C GLY A 8 9.60 5.20 8.75
N LEU A 9 9.17 4.74 7.58
CA LEU A 9 9.91 3.75 6.79
C LEU A 9 10.79 4.46 5.76
N GLN A 10 12.00 3.98 5.60
CA GLN A 10 12.95 4.53 4.65
C GLN A 10 12.38 4.45 3.22
N ASP A 11 12.30 5.58 2.52
CA ASP A 11 11.84 5.74 1.14
C ASP A 11 10.33 5.52 0.88
N CYS A 12 9.52 5.20 1.91
CA CYS A 12 8.08 5.02 1.81
C CYS A 12 7.35 6.27 2.32
N TYR A 13 6.40 6.81 1.55
CA TYR A 13 5.80 8.13 1.84
C TYR A 13 4.29 8.13 1.66
N ILE A 14 3.60 8.87 2.54
CA ILE A 14 2.24 9.31 2.24
C ILE A 14 2.32 10.48 1.26
N VAL A 15 1.50 10.44 0.24
CA VAL A 15 1.37 11.48 -0.78
C VAL A 15 -0.02 12.09 -0.68
N LYS A 16 -0.11 13.42 -0.62
CA LYS A 16 -1.38 14.14 -0.77
C LYS A 16 -1.32 14.95 -2.07
N PRO A 17 -2.09 14.56 -3.09
CA PRO A 17 -2.19 15.33 -4.32
C PRO A 17 -2.86 16.67 -4.07
N SER A 18 -2.67 17.63 -4.98
CA SER A 18 -3.44 18.88 -4.96
C SER A 18 -4.90 18.61 -5.27
N VAL A 19 -5.78 19.25 -4.52
CA VAL A 19 -7.22 19.18 -4.74
C VAL A 19 -7.75 20.58 -5.01
N PHE A 20 -8.54 20.73 -6.07
CA PHE A 20 -9.15 21.99 -6.52
C PHE A 20 -10.67 21.83 -6.43
N GLY A 21 -11.27 22.45 -5.43
CA GLY A 21 -12.71 22.36 -5.15
C GLY A 21 -13.47 23.61 -5.54
N ASP A 22 -14.73 23.44 -6.01
CA ASP A 22 -15.73 24.50 -6.20
C ASP A 22 -17.14 23.94 -5.88
N ASP A 23 -18.20 24.71 -6.16
CA ASP A 23 -19.59 24.34 -5.87
C ASP A 23 -20.07 23.07 -6.62
N ARG A 24 -19.33 22.59 -7.61
CA ARG A 24 -19.62 21.38 -8.39
C ARG A 24 -18.96 20.12 -7.80
N GLY A 25 -18.00 20.28 -6.86
CA GLY A 25 -17.21 19.21 -6.30
C GLY A 25 -15.71 19.52 -6.34
N TYR A 26 -14.89 18.55 -6.72
CA TYR A 26 -13.44 18.75 -6.79
C TYR A 26 -12.82 18.07 -8.02
N PHE A 27 -11.66 18.60 -8.40
CA PHE A 27 -10.72 18.01 -9.33
C PHE A 27 -9.39 17.75 -8.61
N SER A 28 -8.80 16.59 -8.82
CA SER A 28 -7.48 16.26 -8.29
C SER A 28 -6.72 15.38 -9.29
N PRO A 29 -5.51 15.78 -9.71
CA PRO A 29 -4.66 14.90 -10.48
C PRO A 29 -4.27 13.68 -9.64
N PHE A 30 -4.52 12.47 -10.15
CA PHE A 30 -4.11 11.25 -9.46
C PHE A 30 -2.59 11.06 -9.49
N PHE A 31 -1.97 11.33 -10.64
CA PHE A 31 -0.54 11.17 -10.88
C PHE A 31 -0.06 12.24 -11.84
N ILE A 32 1.03 12.92 -11.50
CA ILE A 32 1.77 13.81 -12.39
C ILE A 32 3.24 13.42 -12.25
N GLU A 33 3.84 12.82 -13.30
CA GLU A 33 5.20 12.30 -13.30
C GLU A 33 6.21 13.37 -12.85
N GLU A 34 6.15 14.57 -13.44
CA GLU A 34 7.03 15.70 -13.09
C GLU A 34 6.94 16.09 -11.60
N ASP A 35 5.75 16.05 -11.01
CA ASP A 35 5.57 16.37 -9.58
C ASP A 35 6.12 15.23 -8.69
N MET A 36 6.00 13.98 -9.11
CA MET A 36 6.58 12.83 -8.42
C MET A 36 8.11 12.93 -8.43
N ASP A 37 8.71 13.14 -9.59
CA ASP A 37 10.16 13.25 -9.77
C ASP A 37 10.76 14.39 -8.95
N LYS A 38 10.14 15.59 -8.98
CA LYS A 38 10.57 16.74 -8.17
C LYS A 38 10.57 16.48 -6.67
N ASN A 39 9.78 15.51 -6.22
CA ASN A 39 9.71 15.09 -4.82
C ASN A 39 10.54 13.83 -4.53
N GLY A 40 11.28 13.30 -5.51
CA GLY A 40 12.09 12.09 -5.37
C GLY A 40 11.26 10.81 -5.22
N LEU A 41 10.05 10.79 -5.76
CA LEU A 41 9.13 9.65 -5.78
C LEU A 41 9.22 9.00 -7.18
N LEU A 42 10.26 8.21 -7.39
CA LEU A 42 10.65 7.75 -8.72
C LEU A 42 9.78 6.58 -9.20
N PHE A 43 9.34 6.68 -10.45
CA PHE A 43 8.74 5.61 -11.23
C PHE A 43 9.54 5.39 -12.51
N ASP A 44 9.73 4.13 -12.92
CA ASP A 44 10.31 3.81 -14.24
C ASP A 44 9.24 3.83 -15.34
N GLY A 45 8.39 4.88 -15.35
CA GLY A 45 7.19 4.99 -16.15
C GLY A 45 6.01 4.19 -15.57
N VAL A 46 4.79 4.66 -15.80
CA VAL A 46 3.57 3.93 -15.39
C VAL A 46 3.21 2.90 -16.46
N ILE A 47 3.29 1.63 -16.11
CA ILE A 47 3.01 0.49 -17.03
C ILE A 47 1.55 0.05 -16.93
N GLN A 48 0.99 -0.01 -15.71
CA GLN A 48 -0.33 -0.56 -15.48
C GLN A 48 -1.03 0.15 -14.31
N CYS A 49 -2.35 0.31 -14.46
CA CYS A 49 -3.24 0.74 -13.39
C CYS A 49 -4.18 -0.42 -13.02
N ASN A 50 -4.16 -0.82 -11.76
CA ASN A 50 -4.97 -1.91 -11.24
C ASN A 50 -6.08 -1.40 -10.34
N ARG A 51 -7.19 -2.14 -10.30
CA ARG A 51 -8.31 -1.87 -9.42
C ARG A 51 -8.86 -3.17 -8.84
N SER A 52 -9.11 -3.18 -7.54
CA SER A 52 -9.80 -4.28 -6.87
C SER A 52 -11.00 -3.76 -6.08
N LYS A 53 -12.02 -4.60 -5.96
CA LYS A 53 -13.19 -4.36 -5.09
C LYS A 53 -13.22 -5.43 -4.01
N SER A 54 -13.42 -5.02 -2.76
CA SER A 54 -13.37 -5.90 -1.59
C SER A 54 -14.56 -5.66 -0.68
N ALA A 55 -15.09 -6.73 -0.06
CA ALA A 55 -16.01 -6.64 1.05
C ALA A 55 -15.27 -6.21 2.32
N LYS A 56 -15.99 -5.74 3.33
CA LYS A 56 -15.44 -5.44 4.66
C LYS A 56 -14.71 -6.65 5.24
N GLY A 57 -13.54 -6.42 5.84
CA GLY A 57 -12.72 -7.45 6.46
C GLY A 57 -11.85 -8.27 5.51
N VAL A 58 -11.88 -8.01 4.20
CA VAL A 58 -10.95 -8.66 3.27
C VAL A 58 -9.54 -8.15 3.52
N VAL A 59 -8.62 -9.09 3.79
CA VAL A 59 -7.18 -8.86 3.87
C VAL A 59 -6.54 -9.39 2.60
N ARG A 60 -5.72 -8.58 1.94
CA ARG A 60 -4.89 -8.98 0.79
C ARG A 60 -3.44 -8.65 1.09
N GLY A 61 -2.57 -9.61 0.99
CA GLY A 61 -1.13 -9.39 1.21
C GLY A 61 -0.49 -10.40 2.15
N LEU A 62 0.72 -10.17 2.57
CA LEU A 62 1.61 -9.10 2.11
C LEU A 62 2.34 -9.54 0.83
N HIS A 63 2.18 -8.82 -0.27
CA HIS A 63 2.67 -9.24 -1.59
C HIS A 63 3.76 -8.31 -2.14
N PHE A 64 4.62 -8.87 -2.96
CA PHE A 64 5.61 -8.16 -3.78
C PHE A 64 5.90 -8.96 -5.04
N GLN A 65 6.61 -8.37 -6.00
CA GLN A 65 7.28 -9.09 -7.08
C GLN A 65 8.79 -9.05 -6.87
N LYS A 66 9.45 -10.19 -7.12
CA LYS A 66 10.91 -10.35 -7.04
C LYS A 66 11.60 -9.68 -8.25
N ASN A 67 12.90 -9.39 -8.10
CA ASN A 67 13.73 -8.98 -9.22
C ASN A 67 13.73 -10.03 -10.34
N PRO A 68 13.75 -9.62 -11.63
CA PRO A 68 13.82 -8.23 -12.14
C PRO A 68 12.45 -7.55 -12.31
N LYS A 69 11.35 -8.15 -11.83
CA LYS A 69 9.98 -7.66 -11.99
C LYS A 69 9.42 -6.96 -10.73
N CYS A 70 10.30 -6.52 -9.83
CA CYS A 70 9.88 -5.73 -8.66
C CYS A 70 9.24 -4.40 -9.10
N GLN A 71 8.26 -3.95 -8.32
CA GLN A 71 7.37 -2.84 -8.67
C GLN A 71 7.41 -1.74 -7.62
N THR A 72 7.47 -0.49 -8.07
CA THR A 72 7.03 0.66 -7.30
C THR A 72 5.51 0.77 -7.44
N LYS A 73 4.83 1.19 -6.38
CA LYS A 73 3.38 1.35 -6.38
C LYS A 73 2.99 2.73 -5.86
N LEU A 74 1.98 3.34 -6.47
CA LEU A 74 1.23 4.45 -5.90
C LEU A 74 -0.20 4.00 -5.72
N VAL A 75 -0.66 3.93 -4.48
CA VAL A 75 -1.95 3.34 -4.12
C VAL A 75 -2.90 4.35 -3.50
N GLU A 76 -4.20 4.16 -3.72
CA GLU A 76 -5.27 4.94 -3.08
C GLU A 76 -6.55 4.13 -2.92
N VAL A 77 -7.45 4.61 -2.08
CA VAL A 77 -8.84 4.17 -2.00
C VAL A 77 -9.74 5.21 -2.64
N ILE A 78 -10.51 4.81 -3.66
CA ILE A 78 -11.43 5.69 -4.39
C ILE A 78 -12.89 5.53 -3.94
N GLN A 79 -13.20 4.47 -3.19
CA GLN A 79 -14.50 4.24 -2.54
C GLN A 79 -14.30 3.38 -1.29
N GLY A 80 -15.04 3.68 -0.22
CA GLY A 80 -14.90 2.99 1.07
C GLY A 80 -13.66 3.43 1.83
N ALA A 81 -13.06 2.53 2.61
CA ALA A 81 -11.85 2.78 3.37
C ALA A 81 -11.01 1.51 3.53
N ALA A 82 -9.70 1.67 3.66
CA ALA A 82 -8.77 0.58 3.94
C ALA A 82 -7.65 1.04 4.88
N ILE A 83 -7.11 0.12 5.68
CA ILE A 83 -5.78 0.28 6.26
C ILE A 83 -4.80 -0.40 5.33
N ASP A 84 -3.90 0.38 4.78
CA ASP A 84 -2.82 -0.07 3.93
C ASP A 84 -1.58 -0.36 4.77
N VAL A 85 -1.00 -1.55 4.61
CA VAL A 85 0.12 -2.04 5.43
C VAL A 85 1.30 -2.33 4.54
N VAL A 86 2.43 -1.74 4.89
CA VAL A 86 3.69 -1.88 4.15
C VAL A 86 4.80 -2.30 5.10
N VAL A 87 5.62 -3.26 4.68
CA VAL A 87 6.76 -3.79 5.43
C VAL A 87 8.02 -3.64 4.60
N ASP A 88 9.06 -3.04 5.15
CA ASP A 88 10.38 -3.00 4.50
C ASP A 88 11.05 -4.38 4.58
N ILE A 89 11.25 -5.03 3.44
CA ILE A 89 11.90 -6.34 3.36
C ILE A 89 13.26 -6.29 2.65
N ARG A 90 13.86 -5.10 2.54
CA ARG A 90 15.20 -4.89 1.98
C ARG A 90 16.26 -5.17 3.06
N TYR A 91 17.00 -6.23 2.87
CA TYR A 91 18.06 -6.63 3.80
C TYR A 91 19.16 -5.55 3.85
N GLY A 92 19.52 -5.12 5.06
CA GLY A 92 20.46 -4.01 5.27
C GLY A 92 19.83 -2.63 5.38
N SER A 93 18.54 -2.47 5.08
CA SER A 93 17.82 -1.21 5.31
C SER A 93 17.76 -0.84 6.79
N PRO A 94 17.86 0.44 7.16
CA PRO A 94 17.66 0.90 8.54
C PRO A 94 16.26 0.63 9.09
N THR A 95 15.31 0.35 8.19
CA THR A 95 13.92 0.00 8.54
C THR A 95 13.54 -1.44 8.19
N PHE A 96 14.52 -2.32 7.91
CA PHE A 96 14.26 -3.73 7.64
C PHE A 96 13.39 -4.38 8.73
N GLY A 97 12.32 -5.07 8.32
CA GLY A 97 11.34 -5.73 9.19
C GLY A 97 10.37 -4.78 9.91
N LYS A 98 10.52 -3.46 9.77
CA LYS A 98 9.55 -2.50 10.29
C LYS A 98 8.38 -2.33 9.32
N HIS A 99 7.23 -1.94 9.87
CA HIS A 99 6.02 -1.72 9.10
C HIS A 99 5.40 -0.35 9.39
N VAL A 100 4.50 0.07 8.50
CA VAL A 100 3.56 1.16 8.71
C VAL A 100 2.16 0.71 8.30
N ALA A 101 1.17 1.21 9.02
CA ALA A 101 -0.25 1.03 8.71
C ALA A 101 -0.88 2.41 8.49
N VAL A 102 -1.41 2.67 7.30
CA VAL A 102 -1.94 3.97 6.87
C VAL A 102 -3.41 3.85 6.51
N LEU A 103 -4.25 4.68 7.13
CA LEU A 103 -5.65 4.80 6.72
C LEU A 103 -5.72 5.51 5.37
N LEU A 104 -6.31 4.83 4.39
CA LEU A 104 -6.62 5.36 3.07
C LEU A 104 -8.12 5.42 2.86
N LYS A 105 -8.62 6.56 2.41
CA LYS A 105 -10.03 6.81 2.08
C LYS A 105 -10.17 7.91 1.04
N PRO A 106 -11.29 7.98 0.30
CA PRO A 106 -11.53 9.03 -0.68
C PRO A 106 -11.40 10.42 -0.06
N TYR A 107 -11.13 11.41 -0.90
CA TYR A 107 -11.04 12.78 -0.46
C TYR A 107 -12.37 13.28 0.12
N ASP A 108 -12.28 13.90 1.29
CA ASP A 108 -13.34 14.69 1.93
C ASP A 108 -12.72 15.99 2.43
N SER A 109 -13.27 17.14 2.02
CA SER A 109 -12.76 18.47 2.39
C SER A 109 -12.81 18.75 3.89
N LYS A 110 -13.60 18.00 4.64
CA LYS A 110 -13.75 18.12 6.10
C LYS A 110 -12.83 17.20 6.89
N ASP A 111 -12.08 16.35 6.20
CA ASP A 111 -11.25 15.33 6.81
C ASP A 111 -9.81 15.41 6.28
N GLU A 112 -8.91 15.89 7.12
CA GLU A 112 -7.48 16.03 6.77
C GLU A 112 -6.78 14.69 6.50
N GLU A 113 -7.33 13.58 6.97
CA GLU A 113 -6.79 12.26 6.71
C GLU A 113 -7.28 11.64 5.41
N SER A 114 -8.26 12.26 4.75
CA SER A 114 -8.81 11.80 3.47
C SER A 114 -7.91 12.13 2.28
N GLY A 115 -8.16 11.46 1.14
CA GLY A 115 -7.49 11.72 -0.12
C GLY A 115 -5.98 11.46 -0.10
N ARG A 116 -5.53 10.57 0.81
CA ARG A 116 -4.13 10.14 0.87
C ARG A 116 -3.86 9.05 -0.14
N GLN A 117 -2.67 9.10 -0.68
CA GLN A 117 -2.05 8.01 -1.44
C GLN A 117 -0.86 7.49 -0.65
N LEU A 118 -0.44 6.26 -0.91
CA LEU A 118 0.81 5.73 -0.37
C LEU A 118 1.75 5.37 -1.52
N TYR A 119 2.95 5.95 -1.48
CA TYR A 119 4.05 5.60 -2.36
C TYR A 119 4.86 4.47 -1.70
N VAL A 120 4.86 3.32 -2.36
CA VAL A 120 5.52 2.09 -1.91
C VAL A 120 6.63 1.76 -2.90
N PRO A 121 7.91 1.96 -2.56
CA PRO A 121 9.01 1.68 -3.45
C PRO A 121 9.26 0.17 -3.61
N ARG A 122 10.15 -0.20 -4.51
CA ARG A 122 10.61 -1.58 -4.69
C ARG A 122 11.25 -2.11 -3.42
N GLY A 123 11.06 -3.41 -3.15
CA GLY A 123 11.63 -4.06 -1.98
C GLY A 123 10.78 -3.94 -0.71
N PHE A 124 9.49 -3.64 -0.88
CA PHE A 124 8.51 -3.68 0.21
C PHE A 124 7.48 -4.78 -0.03
N ALA A 125 7.07 -5.44 1.06
CA ALA A 125 5.88 -6.28 1.06
C ALA A 125 4.68 -5.41 1.41
N HIS A 126 3.58 -5.54 0.65
CA HIS A 126 2.44 -4.63 0.66
C HIS A 126 1.12 -5.39 0.75
N GLY A 127 0.22 -4.90 1.55
CA GLY A 127 -1.13 -5.44 1.69
C GLY A 127 -2.07 -4.44 2.34
N PHE A 128 -3.34 -4.81 2.44
CA PHE A 128 -4.34 -3.96 3.10
C PHE A 128 -5.48 -4.78 3.72
N VAL A 129 -6.21 -4.17 4.63
CA VAL A 129 -7.53 -4.63 5.08
C VAL A 129 -8.59 -3.61 4.68
N SER A 130 -9.67 -4.07 4.03
CA SER A 130 -10.82 -3.23 3.72
C SER A 130 -11.70 -3.04 4.96
N LEU A 131 -12.08 -1.80 5.23
CA LEU A 131 -12.84 -1.40 6.42
C LEU A 131 -14.33 -1.32 6.17
N GLU A 132 -14.72 -1.24 4.91
CA GLU A 132 -16.10 -1.07 4.46
C GLU A 132 -16.43 -2.04 3.32
N ASP A 133 -17.73 -2.35 3.15
CA ASP A 133 -18.19 -3.09 1.98
C ASP A 133 -18.02 -2.26 0.72
N ASN A 134 -17.74 -2.96 -0.38
CA ASN A 134 -17.51 -2.35 -1.69
C ASN A 134 -16.30 -1.38 -1.72
N THR A 135 -15.33 -1.53 -0.82
CA THR A 135 -14.08 -0.77 -0.88
C THR A 135 -13.38 -0.99 -2.21
N ILE A 136 -13.12 0.10 -2.94
CA ILE A 136 -12.39 0.08 -4.20
C ILE A 136 -10.99 0.64 -3.98
N PHE A 137 -10.01 -0.22 -4.14
CA PHE A 137 -8.58 0.04 -4.02
C PHE A 137 -7.95 0.10 -5.41
N GLN A 138 -7.25 1.18 -5.71
CA GLN A 138 -6.61 1.44 -7.00
C GLN A 138 -5.13 1.68 -6.82
N TYR A 139 -4.30 1.24 -7.77
CA TYR A 139 -2.87 1.51 -7.74
C TYR A 139 -2.22 1.48 -9.12
N LEU A 140 -1.21 2.35 -9.28
CA LEU A 140 -0.28 2.35 -10.40
C LEU A 140 0.93 1.47 -10.09
N ILE A 141 1.50 0.86 -11.11
CA ILE A 141 2.77 0.11 -11.05
C ILE A 141 3.68 0.48 -12.21
N ASP A 142 4.98 0.36 -11.98
CA ASP A 142 6.05 0.72 -12.91
C ASP A 142 6.77 -0.48 -13.53
N ASN A 143 6.23 -1.69 -13.39
CA ASN A 143 6.74 -2.89 -14.05
C ASN A 143 5.61 -3.89 -14.29
N ASP A 144 5.79 -4.77 -15.29
CA ASP A 144 4.77 -5.75 -15.67
C ASP A 144 4.41 -6.71 -14.53
N TYR A 145 3.16 -7.16 -14.53
CA TYR A 145 2.78 -8.28 -13.68
C TYR A 145 3.37 -9.58 -14.22
N ALA A 146 4.14 -10.26 -13.37
CA ALA A 146 4.80 -11.52 -13.68
C ALA A 146 4.45 -12.56 -12.59
N PRO A 147 3.48 -13.48 -12.84
CA PRO A 147 3.05 -14.46 -11.83
C PRO A 147 4.18 -15.29 -11.23
N ASP A 148 5.18 -15.66 -12.04
CA ASP A 148 6.33 -16.47 -11.61
C ASP A 148 7.30 -15.69 -10.69
N MET A 149 7.21 -14.37 -10.70
CA MET A 149 8.00 -13.48 -9.85
C MET A 149 7.25 -13.02 -8.61
N GLU A 150 6.00 -13.41 -8.46
CA GLU A 150 5.22 -13.07 -7.27
C GLU A 150 5.81 -13.72 -6.01
N GLY A 151 5.83 -12.97 -4.93
CA GLY A 151 6.22 -13.39 -3.61
C GLY A 151 5.31 -12.79 -2.55
N GLY A 152 5.42 -13.31 -1.34
CA GLY A 152 4.67 -12.77 -0.21
C GLY A 152 5.31 -13.14 1.13
N ILE A 153 4.96 -12.36 2.13
CA ILE A 153 5.23 -12.63 3.55
C ILE A 153 3.89 -12.93 4.23
N LEU A 154 3.88 -13.85 5.17
CA LEU A 154 2.69 -14.18 5.94
C LEU A 154 2.08 -12.91 6.54
N TRP A 155 0.82 -12.60 6.21
CA TRP A 155 0.19 -11.33 6.56
C TRP A 155 0.14 -11.08 8.07
N ASN A 156 -0.08 -12.12 8.85
CA ASN A 156 -0.13 -12.10 10.32
C ASN A 156 1.14 -12.68 10.97
N ASP A 157 2.29 -12.46 10.32
CA ASP A 157 3.58 -12.85 10.89
C ASP A 157 3.78 -12.18 12.26
N PRO A 158 3.90 -12.97 13.36
CA PRO A 158 3.99 -12.42 14.70
C PRO A 158 5.26 -11.60 14.94
N ASP A 159 6.34 -11.89 14.20
CA ASP A 159 7.61 -11.18 14.34
C ASP A 159 7.57 -9.76 13.74
N LEU A 160 6.58 -9.45 12.89
CA LEU A 160 6.38 -8.11 12.33
C LEU A 160 5.67 -7.16 13.30
N GLY A 161 4.94 -7.68 14.29
CA GLY A 161 4.24 -6.86 15.28
C GLY A 161 3.11 -5.98 14.71
N ILE A 162 2.54 -6.34 13.56
CA ILE A 162 1.41 -5.61 12.98
C ILE A 162 0.17 -5.87 13.85
N ASP A 163 -0.42 -4.80 14.40
CA ASP A 163 -1.59 -4.89 15.29
C ASP A 163 -2.90 -5.10 14.50
N TRP A 164 -3.02 -6.25 13.84
CA TRP A 164 -4.22 -6.63 13.12
C TRP A 164 -5.44 -6.70 14.02
N ASP A 165 -5.30 -7.29 15.21
CA ASP A 165 -6.41 -7.47 16.15
C ASP A 165 -6.96 -6.13 16.63
N GLY A 166 -6.09 -5.16 16.95
CA GLY A 166 -6.49 -3.80 17.28
C GLY A 166 -7.22 -3.10 16.13
N MET A 167 -6.72 -3.28 14.89
CA MET A 167 -7.41 -2.76 13.70
C MET A 167 -8.77 -3.42 13.50
N PHE A 168 -8.87 -4.74 13.60
CA PHE A 168 -10.14 -5.46 13.44
C PHE A 168 -11.16 -5.05 14.50
N HIS A 169 -10.74 -4.98 15.76
CA HIS A 169 -11.61 -4.52 16.85
C HIS A 169 -12.10 -3.09 16.62
N LYS A 170 -11.17 -2.17 16.27
CA LYS A 170 -11.51 -0.75 16.04
C LYS A 170 -12.57 -0.55 14.96
N TYR A 171 -12.53 -1.37 13.90
CA TYR A 171 -13.42 -1.24 12.74
C TYR A 171 -14.56 -2.26 12.71
N GLY A 172 -14.74 -3.05 13.77
CA GLY A 172 -15.82 -4.05 13.88
C GLY A 172 -15.71 -5.13 12.80
N ILE A 173 -14.51 -5.73 12.68
CA ILE A 173 -14.23 -6.85 11.81
C ILE A 173 -14.08 -8.10 12.69
N ASP A 174 -15.14 -8.89 12.79
CA ASP A 174 -15.13 -10.07 13.67
C ASP A 174 -14.25 -11.20 13.12
N LYS A 175 -14.20 -11.33 11.78
CA LYS A 175 -13.42 -12.36 11.11
C LYS A 175 -12.81 -11.82 9.82
N PRO A 176 -11.48 -11.75 9.71
CA PRO A 176 -10.83 -11.37 8.47
C PRO A 176 -11.04 -12.43 7.39
N LEU A 177 -11.15 -11.97 6.14
CA LEU A 177 -11.28 -12.81 4.96
C LEU A 177 -9.97 -12.76 4.17
N THR A 178 -9.25 -13.85 4.14
CA THR A 178 -7.98 -13.98 3.40
C THR A 178 -8.08 -15.04 2.32
N SER A 179 -7.26 -14.95 1.29
CA SER A 179 -7.10 -16.06 0.34
C SER A 179 -6.31 -17.20 0.98
N GLU A 180 -6.53 -18.41 0.49
CA GLU A 180 -5.73 -19.57 0.93
C GLU A 180 -4.22 -19.37 0.67
N LYS A 181 -3.88 -18.67 -0.42
CA LYS A 181 -2.50 -18.32 -0.78
C LYS A 181 -1.86 -17.43 0.27
N ASP A 182 -2.55 -16.38 0.71
CA ASP A 182 -2.03 -15.41 1.67
C ASP A 182 -1.76 -16.04 3.06
N GLY A 183 -2.54 -17.05 3.43
CA GLY A 183 -2.33 -17.82 4.64
C GLY A 183 -1.18 -18.85 4.59
N LYS A 184 -0.59 -19.09 3.40
CA LYS A 184 0.48 -20.09 3.21
C LYS A 184 1.88 -19.48 3.03
N HIS A 185 2.02 -18.17 2.99
CA HIS A 185 3.32 -17.54 2.89
C HIS A 185 4.19 -17.82 4.13
N LEU A 186 5.51 -17.76 3.93
CA LEU A 186 6.47 -17.88 5.02
C LEU A 186 6.51 -16.58 5.84
N THR A 187 6.88 -16.68 7.11
CA THR A 187 7.27 -15.52 7.92
C THR A 187 8.51 -14.86 7.33
N LEU A 188 8.71 -13.55 7.59
CA LEU A 188 9.89 -12.82 7.09
C LEU A 188 11.20 -13.51 7.49
N LYS A 189 11.28 -13.98 8.73
CA LYS A 189 12.45 -14.68 9.26
C LYS A 189 12.78 -16.00 8.54
N LYS A 190 11.76 -16.70 8.02
CA LYS A 190 11.92 -17.96 7.28
C LYS A 190 12.05 -17.76 5.78
N SER A 191 11.79 -16.54 5.29
CA SER A 191 11.85 -16.20 3.88
C SER A 191 13.29 -16.02 3.42
N PRO A 192 13.59 -16.28 2.14
CA PRO A 192 14.85 -15.87 1.53
C PRO A 192 15.03 -14.34 1.60
N LYS A 193 16.28 -13.88 1.52
CA LYS A 193 16.57 -12.46 1.33
C LYS A 193 16.22 -12.08 -0.11
N TYR A 194 15.07 -11.47 -0.30
CA TYR A 194 14.56 -11.14 -1.64
C TYR A 194 15.20 -9.88 -2.22
N PHE A 195 15.54 -8.93 -1.36
CA PHE A 195 16.06 -7.61 -1.74
C PHE A 195 17.22 -7.21 -0.85
N GLU A 196 18.23 -6.59 -1.44
CA GLU A 196 19.30 -5.87 -0.74
C GLU A 196 19.00 -4.36 -0.81
N TYR A 197 19.41 -3.62 0.24
CA TYR A 197 19.22 -2.16 0.34
C TYR A 197 20.37 -1.41 -0.33
#